data_09dae3fcd88bcab5bbad0d6c9d1c571a
#
_entry.id   09dae3fcd88bcab5bbad0d6c9d1c571a
#
_cell.length_a   1.000
_cell.length_b   1.000
_cell.length_c   1.000
_cell.angle_alpha   90.00
_cell.angle_beta   90.00
_cell.angle_gamma   90.00
#
_symmetry.space_group_name_H-M   'P 1'
#
loop_
_entity.id
_entity.type
_entity.pdbx_description
1 polymer ?
#
loop_
_entity_poly.entity_id
_entity_poly.type
_entity_poly.pdbx_seq_one_letter_code
_entity_poly.pdbx_strand_id
1 'polypeptide(L)'
;TPAGERSPLAASRTWTGRDGSSKRWGPFVENDTTFLFAHEYLIGSDTNRYKVFIRKGPQPNDIPNFASLSPQNESAWKDFTDLLHTLKKRRPGPLAHHAALAGLPHSWTPVRSFRGSYYVNCFNPYPVWISDSLFVRQTMNGPRPSRISAAERIAPTHYRLRTTAGDAGIDRVDIYLVDTVCRMAVFAFSNDRKTERFQSLYVPFETGLEMDMIDFHSLELPDESEVEWDETDFEALISGAVPLRETDPKTDKTNNE
;
A
#
# COMPACT_ATOMS: atom_id res chain seq x y z
N THR A 1 21.51 -9.22 5.57
CA THR A 1 21.40 -10.52 4.86
C THR A 1 22.09 -10.39 3.53
N PRO A 2 22.95 -11.34 3.08
CA PRO A 2 23.58 -11.24 1.78
C PRO A 2 22.52 -11.29 0.69
N ALA A 3 22.72 -10.50 -0.37
CA ALA A 3 21.87 -10.48 -1.54
C ALA A 3 21.69 -11.92 -2.05
N GLY A 4 20.47 -12.45 -1.87
CA GLY A 4 20.12 -13.76 -2.37
C GLY A 4 20.32 -13.79 -3.89
N GLU A 5 20.95 -14.85 -4.38
CA GLU A 5 21.07 -15.14 -5.79
C GLU A 5 19.68 -14.98 -6.44
N ARG A 6 19.60 -14.03 -7.38
CA ARG A 6 18.38 -13.84 -8.16
C ARG A 6 18.12 -15.14 -8.93
N SER A 7 17.02 -15.81 -8.62
CA SER A 7 16.56 -16.94 -9.43
C SER A 7 16.59 -16.56 -10.91
N PRO A 8 17.08 -17.44 -11.79
CA PRO A 8 17.13 -17.16 -13.22
C PRO A 8 15.73 -16.74 -13.70
N LEU A 9 15.68 -15.65 -14.46
CA LEU A 9 14.46 -15.14 -15.07
C LEU A 9 13.76 -16.31 -15.79
N ALA A 10 12.60 -16.74 -15.31
CA ALA A 10 11.81 -17.72 -16.03
C ALA A 10 11.57 -17.19 -17.45
N ALA A 11 11.69 -18.07 -18.45
CA ALA A 11 11.51 -17.69 -19.85
C ALA A 11 10.15 -17.00 -20.06
N SER A 12 10.14 -15.88 -20.79
CA SER A 12 8.91 -15.21 -21.15
C SER A 12 8.02 -16.16 -21.95
N ARG A 13 6.73 -16.20 -21.60
CA ARG A 13 5.72 -17.00 -22.28
C ARG A 13 4.95 -16.10 -23.25
N THR A 14 4.76 -16.55 -24.50
CA THR A 14 3.98 -15.83 -25.50
C THR A 14 2.78 -16.69 -25.94
N TRP A 15 1.66 -16.04 -26.15
CA TRP A 15 0.46 -16.61 -26.74
C TRP A 15 0.00 -15.71 -27.90
N THR A 16 -0.49 -16.32 -28.97
CA THR A 16 -1.05 -15.60 -30.12
C THR A 16 -2.44 -16.15 -30.44
N GLY A 17 -3.43 -15.27 -30.47
CA GLY A 17 -4.80 -15.57 -30.82
C GLY A 17 -4.99 -15.72 -32.32
N ARG A 18 -6.09 -16.38 -32.75
CA ARG A 18 -6.48 -16.49 -34.17
C ARG A 18 -6.88 -15.17 -34.79
N ASP A 19 -7.27 -14.21 -33.99
CA ASP A 19 -7.64 -12.84 -34.34
C ASP A 19 -6.43 -11.90 -34.49
N GLY A 20 -5.21 -12.42 -34.36
CA GLY A 20 -3.97 -11.65 -34.40
C GLY A 20 -3.62 -10.99 -33.07
N SER A 21 -4.41 -11.13 -32.02
CA SER A 21 -4.05 -10.68 -30.69
C SER A 21 -2.86 -11.46 -30.14
N SER A 22 -2.05 -10.83 -29.29
CA SER A 22 -0.93 -11.52 -28.66
C SER A 22 -0.80 -11.11 -27.20
N LYS A 23 -0.44 -12.10 -26.35
CA LYS A 23 -0.09 -11.88 -24.96
C LYS A 23 1.32 -12.38 -24.70
N ARG A 24 2.10 -11.62 -23.97
CA ARG A 24 3.45 -12.00 -23.53
C ARG A 24 3.56 -11.75 -22.03
N TRP A 25 3.83 -12.81 -21.31
CA TRP A 25 4.10 -12.77 -19.87
C TRP A 25 5.60 -12.76 -19.65
N GLY A 26 6.06 -11.91 -18.70
CA GLY A 26 7.46 -11.65 -18.44
C GLY A 26 7.98 -12.14 -17.11
N PRO A 27 9.15 -11.66 -16.70
CA PRO A 27 9.75 -10.41 -17.17
C PRO A 27 10.50 -10.54 -18.50
N PHE A 28 10.47 -9.47 -19.28
CA PHE A 28 11.30 -9.27 -20.45
C PHE A 28 11.73 -7.79 -20.54
N VAL A 29 12.86 -7.52 -21.17
CA VAL A 29 13.41 -6.16 -21.26
C VAL A 29 13.28 -5.65 -22.69
N GLU A 30 12.76 -4.44 -22.84
CA GLU A 30 12.72 -3.67 -24.08
C GLU A 30 13.09 -2.21 -23.76
N ASN A 31 14.06 -1.63 -24.46
CA ASN A 31 14.51 -0.24 -24.26
C ASN A 31 14.76 0.11 -22.77
N ASP A 32 15.55 -0.71 -22.07
CA ASP A 32 15.88 -0.57 -20.65
C ASP A 32 14.68 -0.63 -19.67
N THR A 33 13.49 -0.97 -20.16
CA THR A 33 12.31 -1.16 -19.34
C THR A 33 12.02 -2.64 -19.14
N THR A 34 11.81 -3.05 -17.90
CA THR A 34 11.38 -4.41 -17.56
C THR A 34 9.88 -4.50 -17.60
N PHE A 35 9.37 -5.25 -18.56
CA PHE A 35 7.94 -5.53 -18.71
C PHE A 35 7.60 -6.85 -18.01
N LEU A 36 6.45 -6.87 -17.35
CA LEU A 36 5.89 -8.03 -16.67
C LEU A 36 4.80 -8.70 -17.50
N PHE A 37 4.09 -7.91 -18.29
CA PHE A 37 3.04 -8.35 -19.18
C PHE A 37 2.89 -7.38 -20.36
N ALA A 38 2.57 -7.91 -21.53
CA ALA A 38 2.15 -7.12 -22.68
C ALA A 38 1.01 -7.86 -23.40
N HIS A 39 -0.01 -7.10 -23.79
CA HIS A 39 -1.13 -7.56 -24.58
C HIS A 39 -1.33 -6.61 -25.76
N GLU A 40 -1.27 -7.13 -26.98
CA GLU A 40 -1.61 -6.41 -28.20
C GLU A 40 -2.91 -6.99 -28.75
N TYR A 41 -3.86 -6.15 -29.07
CA TYR A 41 -5.17 -6.55 -29.58
C TYR A 41 -5.73 -5.50 -30.54
N LEU A 42 -6.65 -5.92 -31.41
CA LEU A 42 -7.26 -5.07 -32.41
C LEU A 42 -8.60 -4.55 -31.90
N ILE A 43 -8.84 -3.24 -32.04
CA ILE A 43 -10.17 -2.63 -31.91
C ILE A 43 -10.48 -1.97 -33.26
N GLY A 44 -11.32 -2.62 -34.05
CA GLY A 44 -11.55 -2.20 -35.44
C GLY A 44 -10.29 -2.37 -36.28
N SER A 45 -9.75 -1.26 -36.82
CA SER A 45 -8.49 -1.22 -37.59
C SER A 45 -7.28 -0.87 -36.73
N ASP A 46 -7.47 -0.48 -35.49
CA ASP A 46 -6.42 0.07 -34.64
C ASP A 46 -5.81 -1.01 -33.73
N THR A 47 -4.49 -1.03 -33.65
CA THR A 47 -3.77 -1.89 -32.72
C THR A 47 -3.67 -1.17 -31.38
N ASN A 48 -4.30 -1.76 -30.37
CA ASN A 48 -4.19 -1.30 -28.99
C ASN A 48 -3.14 -2.13 -28.27
N ARG A 49 -2.48 -1.49 -27.31
CA ARG A 49 -1.42 -2.10 -26.49
C ARG A 49 -1.68 -1.83 -25.03
N TYR A 50 -1.65 -2.89 -24.27
CA TYR A 50 -1.65 -2.86 -22.83
C TYR A 50 -0.32 -3.45 -22.34
N LYS A 51 0.37 -2.73 -21.49
CA LYS A 51 1.67 -3.15 -20.95
C LYS A 51 1.72 -2.90 -19.46
N VAL A 52 2.26 -3.87 -18.71
CA VAL A 52 2.62 -3.74 -17.31
C VAL A 52 4.14 -3.78 -17.19
N PHE A 53 4.72 -2.88 -16.47
CA PHE A 53 6.17 -2.73 -16.39
C PHE A 53 6.64 -2.23 -15.03
N ILE A 54 7.93 -2.44 -14.74
CA ILE A 54 8.58 -1.88 -13.56
C ILE A 54 9.11 -0.50 -13.93
N ARG A 55 8.70 0.49 -13.15
CA ARG A 55 9.17 1.86 -13.23
C ARG A 55 9.95 2.21 -11.98
N LYS A 56 11.05 2.92 -12.14
CA LYS A 56 11.89 3.38 -11.05
C LYS A 56 11.26 4.59 -10.36
N GLY A 57 10.83 4.38 -9.11
CA GLY A 57 10.20 5.39 -8.27
C GLY A 57 8.91 5.99 -8.86
N PRO A 58 8.07 6.62 -8.07
CA PRO A 58 6.94 7.40 -8.55
C PRO A 58 7.44 8.67 -9.23
N GLN A 59 6.79 9.06 -10.34
CA GLN A 59 6.99 10.35 -10.96
C GLN A 59 6.17 11.44 -10.22
N PRO A 60 6.52 12.73 -10.34
CA PRO A 60 5.76 13.80 -9.68
C PRO A 60 4.25 13.77 -10.00
N ASN A 61 3.86 13.30 -11.18
CA ASN A 61 2.45 13.19 -11.59
C ASN A 61 1.72 12.01 -10.91
N ASP A 62 2.44 11.07 -10.32
CA ASP A 62 1.86 9.93 -9.60
C ASP A 62 1.61 10.27 -8.12
N ILE A 63 2.23 11.32 -7.62
CA ILE A 63 2.07 11.81 -6.24
C ILE A 63 0.59 12.00 -5.87
N PRO A 64 -0.31 12.54 -6.74
CA PRO A 64 -1.73 12.61 -6.44
C PRO A 64 -2.37 11.27 -6.15
N ASN A 65 -1.96 10.19 -6.82
CA ASN A 65 -2.50 8.85 -6.61
C ASN A 65 -2.09 8.28 -5.25
N PHE A 66 -0.89 8.62 -4.77
CA PHE A 66 -0.42 8.21 -3.45
C PHE A 66 -0.87 9.17 -2.35
N ALA A 67 -0.99 10.44 -2.68
CA ALA A 67 -1.25 11.53 -1.75
C ALA A 67 -2.73 11.85 -1.59
N SER A 68 -3.63 11.09 -2.20
CA SER A 68 -5.08 11.38 -2.16
C SER A 68 -5.67 11.49 -0.75
N LEU A 69 -4.99 10.94 0.25
CA LEU A 69 -5.34 11.04 1.67
C LEU A 69 -4.30 11.80 2.50
N SER A 70 -3.18 12.16 1.92
CA SER A 70 -2.15 12.94 2.59
C SER A 70 -2.31 14.40 2.19
N PRO A 71 -2.61 15.32 3.13
CA PRO A 71 -2.81 16.72 2.80
C PRO A 71 -1.47 17.43 2.49
N GLN A 72 -0.87 17.06 1.38
CA GLN A 72 0.41 17.61 0.93
C GLN A 72 0.28 18.81 -0.01
N ASN A 73 -0.92 19.06 -0.51
CA ASN A 73 -1.24 20.21 -1.35
C ASN A 73 -2.62 20.78 -1.00
N GLU A 74 -2.92 21.97 -1.50
CA GLU A 74 -4.15 22.70 -1.17
C GLU A 74 -5.43 21.94 -1.56
N SER A 75 -5.43 21.25 -2.71
CA SER A 75 -6.57 20.44 -3.15
C SER A 75 -6.80 19.25 -2.20
N ALA A 76 -5.76 18.53 -1.84
CA ALA A 76 -5.85 17.41 -0.90
C ALA A 76 -6.29 17.86 0.50
N TRP A 77 -5.87 19.06 0.95
CA TRP A 77 -6.36 19.66 2.18
C TRP A 77 -7.85 19.97 2.12
N LYS A 78 -8.32 20.49 1.00
CA LYS A 78 -9.75 20.77 0.81
C LYS A 78 -10.56 19.48 0.87
N ASP A 79 -10.16 18.45 0.11
CA ASP A 79 -10.84 17.16 0.08
C ASP A 79 -10.85 16.50 1.46
N PHE A 80 -9.74 16.56 2.18
CA PHE A 80 -9.63 16.07 3.55
C PHE A 80 -10.54 16.84 4.52
N THR A 81 -10.61 18.15 4.39
CA THR A 81 -11.48 19.01 5.22
C THR A 81 -12.95 18.70 4.96
N ASP A 82 -13.35 18.52 3.72
CA ASP A 82 -14.72 18.15 3.32
C ASP A 82 -15.09 16.75 3.85
N LEU A 83 -14.13 15.83 3.82
CA LEU A 83 -14.26 14.51 4.41
C LEU A 83 -14.50 14.57 5.92
N LEU A 84 -13.71 15.36 6.64
CA LEU A 84 -13.87 15.58 8.09
C LEU A 84 -15.22 16.24 8.42
N HIS A 85 -15.63 17.23 7.61
CA HIS A 85 -16.92 17.87 7.78
C HIS A 85 -18.08 16.87 7.63
N THR A 86 -18.01 16.03 6.59
CA THR A 86 -18.98 14.96 6.34
C THR A 86 -19.05 13.97 7.52
N LEU A 87 -17.87 13.57 8.03
CA LEU A 87 -17.81 12.67 9.18
C LEU A 87 -18.42 13.30 10.44
N LYS A 88 -18.11 14.58 10.73
CA LYS A 88 -18.67 15.31 11.87
C LYS A 88 -20.20 15.44 11.75
N LYS A 89 -20.72 15.69 10.55
CA LYS A 89 -22.16 15.79 10.30
C LYS A 89 -22.87 14.46 10.53
N ARG A 90 -22.27 13.35 10.05
CA ARG A 90 -22.87 12.00 10.23
C ARG A 90 -22.75 11.48 11.66
N ARG A 91 -21.71 11.85 12.37
CA ARG A 91 -21.42 11.40 13.73
C ARG A 91 -20.93 12.59 14.57
N PRO A 92 -21.84 13.38 15.14
CA PRO A 92 -21.47 14.49 16.01
C PRO A 92 -20.77 14.03 17.29
N GLY A 93 -19.95 14.88 17.86
CA GLY A 93 -19.21 14.66 19.09
C GLY A 93 -17.68 14.86 18.92
N PRO A 94 -16.94 14.98 20.01
CA PRO A 94 -15.51 15.18 19.98
C PRO A 94 -14.78 13.97 19.41
N LEU A 95 -13.61 14.21 18.79
CA LEU A 95 -12.67 13.15 18.41
C LEU A 95 -11.87 12.76 19.67
N ALA A 96 -11.77 11.47 19.93
CA ALA A 96 -10.87 10.98 20.96
C ALA A 96 -9.42 10.99 20.43
N HIS A 97 -8.47 11.38 21.27
CA HIS A 97 -7.05 11.35 20.95
C HIS A 97 -6.41 10.12 21.58
N HIS A 98 -5.69 9.35 20.79
CA HIS A 98 -5.08 8.09 21.22
C HIS A 98 -3.55 8.18 21.17
N ALA A 99 -2.92 8.46 22.32
CA ALA A 99 -1.46 8.55 22.44
C ALA A 99 -0.72 7.25 22.05
N ALA A 100 -1.41 6.11 22.09
CA ALA A 100 -0.85 4.84 21.67
C ALA A 100 -0.39 4.82 20.19
N LEU A 101 -0.89 5.73 19.38
CA LEU A 101 -0.55 5.86 17.94
C LEU A 101 0.60 6.85 17.68
N ALA A 102 1.11 7.50 18.74
CA ALA A 102 2.27 8.38 18.59
C ALA A 102 3.46 7.61 18.02
N GLY A 103 4.08 8.17 16.98
CA GLY A 103 5.22 7.54 16.30
C GLY A 103 4.87 6.59 15.16
N LEU A 104 3.60 6.26 14.92
CA LEU A 104 3.19 5.63 13.67
C LEU A 104 3.20 6.66 12.52
N PRO A 105 3.68 6.28 11.33
CA PRO A 105 3.49 7.10 10.14
C PRO A 105 2.01 7.38 9.89
N HIS A 106 1.72 8.61 9.41
CA HIS A 106 0.33 8.99 9.12
C HIS A 106 -0.17 8.42 7.80
N SER A 107 0.68 8.34 6.80
CA SER A 107 0.32 7.92 5.45
C SER A 107 1.02 6.61 5.08
N TRP A 108 0.26 5.68 4.52
CA TRP A 108 0.70 4.35 4.19
C TRP A 108 0.33 3.99 2.76
N THR A 109 1.30 3.48 2.01
CA THR A 109 1.17 3.08 0.62
C THR A 109 1.17 1.56 0.53
N PRO A 110 0.22 0.94 -0.19
CA PRO A 110 0.19 -0.51 -0.36
C PRO A 110 1.34 -0.97 -1.25
N VAL A 111 1.93 -2.11 -0.88
CA VAL A 111 2.98 -2.77 -1.65
C VAL A 111 2.64 -4.24 -1.87
N ARG A 112 3.18 -4.81 -2.94
CA ARG A 112 3.07 -6.24 -3.24
C ARG A 112 4.43 -6.83 -3.57
N SER A 113 4.57 -8.12 -3.31
CA SER A 113 5.76 -8.89 -3.68
C SER A 113 5.62 -9.42 -5.10
N PHE A 114 6.67 -9.26 -5.87
CA PHE A 114 6.87 -9.88 -7.16
C PHE A 114 8.30 -10.38 -7.27
N ARG A 115 8.46 -11.69 -7.43
CA ARG A 115 9.76 -12.39 -7.49
C ARG A 115 10.70 -12.05 -6.33
N GLY A 116 10.15 -12.07 -5.13
CA GLY A 116 10.89 -11.84 -3.88
C GLY A 116 11.30 -10.38 -3.63
N SER A 117 10.83 -9.46 -4.45
CA SER A 117 11.03 -8.01 -4.23
C SER A 117 9.68 -7.32 -4.03
N TYR A 118 9.67 -6.25 -3.23
CA TYR A 118 8.47 -5.47 -2.97
C TYR A 118 8.41 -4.25 -3.88
N TYR A 119 7.22 -3.97 -4.41
CA TYR A 119 6.94 -2.87 -5.31
C TYR A 119 5.70 -2.12 -4.86
N VAL A 120 5.70 -0.81 -5.08
CA VAL A 120 4.46 -0.04 -5.02
C VAL A 120 3.54 -0.51 -6.14
N ASN A 121 2.28 -0.80 -5.80
CA ASN A 121 1.30 -1.30 -6.75
C ASN A 121 0.35 -0.19 -7.20
N CYS A 122 0.34 0.12 -8.51
CA CYS A 122 -0.56 1.14 -9.06
C CYS A 122 -1.96 0.61 -9.42
N PHE A 123 -2.17 -0.71 -9.51
CA PHE A 123 -3.47 -1.28 -9.91
C PHE A 123 -4.58 -1.00 -8.90
N ASN A 124 -4.27 -1.15 -7.62
CA ASN A 124 -5.19 -0.92 -6.52
C ASN A 124 -4.52 -0.10 -5.43
N PRO A 125 -4.21 1.17 -5.71
CA PRO A 125 -3.60 2.04 -4.72
C PRO A 125 -4.67 2.41 -3.69
N TYR A 126 -4.86 1.55 -2.68
CA TYR A 126 -5.72 1.85 -1.54
C TYR A 126 -4.89 2.31 -0.35
N PRO A 127 -4.33 3.53 -0.40
CA PRO A 127 -3.57 4.07 0.70
C PRO A 127 -4.43 4.18 1.97
N VAL A 128 -3.75 4.16 3.09
CA VAL A 128 -4.35 4.34 4.40
C VAL A 128 -3.74 5.58 5.06
N TRP A 129 -4.57 6.36 5.69
CA TRP A 129 -4.15 7.47 6.52
C TRP A 129 -4.62 7.27 7.95
N ILE A 130 -3.73 7.51 8.92
CA ILE A 130 -3.99 7.33 10.35
C ILE A 130 -3.57 8.58 11.09
N SER A 131 -4.45 9.14 11.91
CA SER A 131 -4.08 10.10 12.95
C SER A 131 -4.33 9.49 14.33
N ASP A 132 -4.16 10.29 15.34
CA ASP A 132 -4.50 9.92 16.72
C ASP A 132 -6.00 9.71 16.96
N SER A 133 -6.86 10.09 16.02
CA SER A 133 -8.32 10.10 16.17
C SER A 133 -9.09 9.55 14.97
N LEU A 134 -8.43 9.44 13.82
CA LEU A 134 -9.05 9.07 12.56
C LEU A 134 -8.27 7.99 11.83
N PHE A 135 -9.01 7.11 11.20
CA PHE A 135 -8.55 6.11 10.25
C PHE A 135 -9.27 6.34 8.93
N VAL A 136 -8.53 6.56 7.85
CA VAL A 136 -9.10 6.76 6.52
C VAL A 136 -8.49 5.74 5.56
N ARG A 137 -9.33 5.00 4.88
CA ARG A 137 -8.93 4.05 3.85
C ARG A 137 -9.46 4.50 2.49
N GLN A 138 -8.62 4.56 1.49
CA GLN A 138 -9.06 4.70 0.12
C GLN A 138 -9.76 3.42 -0.33
N THR A 139 -10.81 3.56 -1.13
CA THR A 139 -11.52 2.46 -1.77
C THR A 139 -11.85 2.84 -3.21
N MET A 140 -12.36 1.91 -4.02
CA MET A 140 -12.84 2.19 -5.38
C MET A 140 -13.90 3.33 -5.40
N ASN A 141 -14.66 3.47 -4.33
CA ASN A 141 -15.72 4.48 -4.18
C ASN A 141 -15.24 5.75 -3.46
N GLY A 142 -13.93 5.99 -3.42
CA GLY A 142 -13.33 7.13 -2.73
C GLY A 142 -12.92 6.84 -1.28
N PRO A 143 -12.42 7.88 -0.58
CA PRO A 143 -11.94 7.76 0.78
C PRO A 143 -13.07 7.48 1.77
N ARG A 144 -12.82 6.56 2.70
CA ARG A 144 -13.76 6.12 3.74
C ARG A 144 -13.19 6.45 5.12
N PRO A 145 -13.61 7.55 5.73
CA PRO A 145 -13.16 7.94 7.05
C PRO A 145 -13.93 7.18 8.14
N SER A 146 -13.20 6.81 9.17
CA SER A 146 -13.74 6.23 10.39
C SER A 146 -13.11 6.92 11.60
N ARG A 147 -13.87 7.09 12.68
CA ARG A 147 -13.29 7.53 13.96
C ARG A 147 -12.60 6.35 14.61
N ILE A 148 -11.45 6.58 15.20
CA ILE A 148 -10.83 5.61 16.09
C ILE A 148 -11.54 5.74 17.44
N SER A 149 -12.20 4.66 17.86
CA SER A 149 -12.92 4.58 19.14
C SER A 149 -12.03 4.04 20.27
N ALA A 150 -11.01 3.26 19.91
CA ALA A 150 -9.97 2.79 20.82
C ALA A 150 -8.69 2.50 20.03
N ALA A 151 -7.54 2.74 20.64
CA ALA A 151 -6.25 2.36 20.10
C ALA A 151 -5.36 1.84 21.23
N GLU A 152 -4.64 0.79 20.94
CA GLU A 152 -3.79 0.09 21.89
C GLU A 152 -2.49 -0.33 21.20
N ARG A 153 -1.35 -0.13 21.87
CA ARG A 153 -0.07 -0.72 21.50
C ARG A 153 0.07 -2.03 22.25
N ILE A 154 -0.22 -3.14 21.60
CA ILE A 154 -0.21 -4.50 22.17
C ILE A 154 1.23 -4.95 22.45
N ALA A 155 2.14 -4.60 21.54
CA ALA A 155 3.57 -4.92 21.61
C ALA A 155 4.37 -3.82 20.90
N PRO A 156 5.70 -3.78 21.00
CA PRO A 156 6.53 -2.80 20.30
C PRO A 156 6.26 -2.70 18.79
N THR A 157 5.89 -3.82 18.17
CA THR A 157 5.61 -3.93 16.74
C THR A 157 4.14 -4.16 16.42
N HIS A 158 3.23 -4.19 17.40
CA HIS A 158 1.83 -4.49 17.19
C HIS A 158 0.92 -3.42 17.77
N TYR A 159 0.11 -2.82 16.89
CA TYR A 159 -0.93 -1.85 17.25
C TYR A 159 -2.29 -2.39 16.87
N ARG A 160 -3.29 -2.09 17.67
CA ARG A 160 -4.69 -2.42 17.41
C ARG A 160 -5.54 -1.17 17.46
N LEU A 161 -6.32 -0.98 16.42
CA LEU A 161 -7.32 0.06 16.32
C LEU A 161 -8.72 -0.56 16.33
N ARG A 162 -9.62 0.05 17.08
CA ARG A 162 -11.07 -0.12 16.88
C ARG A 162 -11.61 1.13 16.23
N THR A 163 -12.32 0.95 15.12
CA THR A 163 -12.95 2.05 14.41
C THR A 163 -14.46 1.98 14.58
N THR A 164 -15.10 3.12 14.55
CA THR A 164 -16.54 3.12 14.40
C THR A 164 -16.83 2.65 12.99
N ALA A 165 -17.58 1.54 12.84
CA ALA A 165 -17.94 1.00 11.55
C ALA A 165 -18.41 2.12 10.62
N GLY A 166 -17.51 2.52 9.73
CA GLY A 166 -17.83 3.40 8.62
C GLY A 166 -18.52 2.58 7.54
N ASP A 167 -18.74 3.19 6.39
CA ASP A 167 -19.33 2.51 5.22
C ASP A 167 -18.51 1.29 4.70
N ALA A 168 -17.34 1.03 5.29
CA ALA A 168 -16.41 -0.02 4.85
C ALA A 168 -16.55 -1.36 5.60
N GLY A 169 -17.47 -1.45 6.59
CA GLY A 169 -17.67 -2.70 7.34
C GLY A 169 -16.50 -3.13 8.22
N ILE A 170 -15.41 -2.35 8.27
CA ILE A 170 -14.22 -2.65 9.09
C ILE A 170 -14.36 -1.90 10.41
N ASP A 171 -14.31 -2.63 11.51
CA ASP A 171 -14.36 -2.08 12.86
C ASP A 171 -13.08 -2.36 13.68
N ARG A 172 -12.18 -3.18 13.13
CA ARG A 172 -10.89 -3.48 13.74
C ARG A 172 -9.77 -3.52 12.70
N VAL A 173 -8.64 -2.91 13.05
CA VAL A 173 -7.40 -2.96 12.28
C VAL A 173 -6.26 -3.33 13.23
N ASP A 174 -5.60 -4.43 12.97
CA ASP A 174 -4.33 -4.79 13.60
C ASP A 174 -3.19 -4.42 12.65
N ILE A 175 -2.18 -3.71 13.15
CA ILE A 175 -1.01 -3.25 12.41
C ILE A 175 0.22 -3.91 13.00
N TYR A 176 0.90 -4.73 12.21
CA TYR A 176 2.12 -5.43 12.61
C TYR A 176 3.30 -4.85 11.81
N LEU A 177 4.23 -4.18 12.48
CA LEU A 177 5.48 -3.73 11.88
C LEU A 177 6.39 -4.94 11.68
N VAL A 178 6.53 -5.40 10.42
CA VAL A 178 7.23 -6.65 10.08
C VAL A 178 8.66 -6.43 9.62
N ASP A 179 8.98 -5.23 9.14
CA ASP A 179 10.34 -4.80 8.81
C ASP A 179 10.58 -3.40 9.38
N THR A 180 11.58 -3.29 10.25
CA THR A 180 11.88 -2.04 10.95
C THR A 180 12.82 -1.12 10.16
N VAL A 181 13.49 -1.63 9.13
CA VAL A 181 14.39 -0.85 8.27
C VAL A 181 13.57 -0.03 7.28
N CYS A 182 12.74 -0.68 6.49
CA CYS A 182 11.82 0.00 5.56
C CYS A 182 10.46 0.31 6.21
N ARG A 183 10.28 0.03 7.50
CA ARG A 183 9.04 0.23 8.25
C ARG A 183 7.82 -0.45 7.62
N MET A 184 8.03 -1.57 6.93
CA MET A 184 6.94 -2.31 6.32
C MET A 184 6.01 -2.90 7.38
N ALA A 185 4.72 -2.85 7.12
CA ALA A 185 3.70 -3.35 8.03
C ALA A 185 2.66 -4.23 7.33
N VAL A 186 2.19 -5.24 8.03
CA VAL A 186 0.98 -5.97 7.70
C VAL A 186 -0.20 -5.28 8.38
N PHE A 187 -1.19 -4.87 7.59
CA PHE A 187 -2.47 -4.39 8.09
C PHE A 187 -3.48 -5.54 7.96
N ALA A 188 -3.99 -5.99 9.09
CA ALA A 188 -5.04 -7.00 9.15
C ALA A 188 -6.37 -6.32 9.48
N PHE A 189 -7.26 -6.29 8.49
CA PHE A 189 -8.58 -5.69 8.57
C PHE A 189 -9.61 -6.76 8.93
N SER A 190 -10.50 -6.45 9.86
CA SER A 190 -11.58 -7.35 10.25
C SER A 190 -12.80 -6.59 10.73
N ASN A 191 -13.95 -7.29 10.76
CA ASN A 191 -15.14 -6.82 11.44
C ASN A 191 -15.49 -7.74 12.63
N ASP A 192 -16.24 -7.21 13.59
CA ASP A 192 -16.65 -7.97 14.79
C ASP A 192 -17.49 -9.21 14.43
N ARG A 193 -18.17 -9.19 13.29
CA ARG A 193 -18.93 -10.34 12.77
C ARG A 193 -18.04 -11.40 12.14
N LYS A 194 -16.74 -11.12 11.97
CA LYS A 194 -15.73 -11.98 11.32
C LYS A 194 -16.11 -12.44 9.90
N THR A 195 -17.04 -11.74 9.26
CA THR A 195 -17.46 -12.03 7.88
C THR A 195 -16.49 -11.48 6.85
N GLU A 196 -15.75 -10.42 7.23
CA GLU A 196 -14.71 -9.84 6.39
C GLU A 196 -13.37 -9.90 7.12
N ARG A 197 -12.39 -10.48 6.49
CA ARG A 197 -11.00 -10.52 6.92
C ARG A 197 -10.12 -10.47 5.70
N PHE A 198 -9.22 -9.52 5.66
CA PHE A 198 -8.17 -9.48 4.65
C PHE A 198 -6.93 -8.82 5.23
N GLN A 199 -5.79 -9.12 4.62
CA GLN A 199 -4.49 -8.60 5.00
C GLN A 199 -3.85 -7.94 3.78
N SER A 200 -3.06 -6.91 4.02
CA SER A 200 -2.28 -6.23 2.99
C SER A 200 -0.99 -5.70 3.56
N LEU A 201 0.03 -5.61 2.71
CA LEU A 201 1.31 -5.00 3.05
C LEU A 201 1.28 -3.52 2.73
N TYR A 202 1.88 -2.75 3.63
CA TYR A 202 2.03 -1.31 3.50
C TYR A 202 3.44 -0.87 3.91
N VAL A 203 3.88 0.22 3.32
CA VAL A 203 5.04 0.98 3.76
C VAL A 203 4.62 2.42 4.03
N PRO A 204 5.36 3.18 4.87
CA PRO A 204 5.16 4.62 4.95
C PRO A 204 5.21 5.27 3.58
N PHE A 205 4.45 6.32 3.37
CA PHE A 205 4.38 7.03 2.09
C PHE A 205 5.77 7.43 1.59
N GLU A 206 6.60 7.98 2.46
CA GLU A 206 7.98 8.42 2.15
C GLU A 206 8.84 7.24 1.67
N THR A 207 8.71 6.09 2.30
CA THR A 207 9.39 4.86 1.86
C THR A 207 8.89 4.41 0.48
N GLY A 208 7.59 4.52 0.25
CA GLY A 208 6.99 4.19 -1.06
C GLY A 208 7.53 5.05 -2.19
N LEU A 209 7.87 6.32 -1.93
CA LEU A 209 8.48 7.21 -2.93
C LEU A 209 9.89 6.78 -3.37
N GLU A 210 10.60 6.02 -2.55
CA GLU A 210 11.95 5.51 -2.81
C GLU A 210 11.93 4.11 -3.46
N MET A 211 10.77 3.45 -3.49
CA MET A 211 10.62 2.09 -4.03
C MET A 211 10.35 2.11 -5.54
N ASP A 212 10.73 1.03 -6.20
CA ASP A 212 10.26 0.79 -7.57
C ASP A 212 8.76 0.51 -7.57
N MET A 213 8.12 0.82 -8.68
CA MET A 213 6.66 0.74 -8.87
C MET A 213 6.34 -0.19 -10.02
N ILE A 214 5.35 -1.04 -9.84
CA ILE A 214 4.70 -1.73 -10.95
C ILE A 214 3.60 -0.84 -11.46
N ASP A 215 3.76 -0.40 -12.71
CA ASP A 215 2.90 0.55 -13.40
C ASP A 215 2.35 -0.06 -14.69
N PHE A 216 1.37 0.57 -15.29
CA PHE A 216 0.80 0.11 -16.53
C PHE A 216 0.56 1.25 -17.51
N HIS A 217 0.56 0.88 -18.79
CA HIS A 217 0.12 1.76 -19.87
C HIS A 217 -1.03 1.09 -20.60
N SER A 218 -2.22 1.69 -20.53
CA SER A 218 -3.42 1.20 -21.19
C SER A 218 -4.46 2.30 -21.31
N LEU A 219 -5.36 2.16 -22.29
CA LEU A 219 -6.58 2.95 -22.40
C LEU A 219 -7.71 2.39 -21.51
N GLU A 220 -7.60 1.15 -21.09
CA GLU A 220 -8.55 0.45 -20.22
C GLU A 220 -7.85 0.07 -18.91
N LEU A 221 -8.62 -0.05 -17.83
CA LEU A 221 -8.07 -0.51 -16.55
C LEU A 221 -7.55 -1.95 -16.72
N PRO A 222 -6.27 -2.18 -16.40
CA PRO A 222 -5.68 -3.50 -16.53
C PRO A 222 -6.27 -4.50 -15.55
N ASP A 223 -6.29 -5.76 -15.96
CA ASP A 223 -6.58 -6.86 -15.06
C ASP A 223 -5.33 -7.18 -14.22
N GLU A 224 -5.43 -6.97 -12.91
CA GLU A 224 -4.37 -7.27 -11.96
C GLU A 224 -3.96 -8.76 -11.98
N SER A 225 -4.87 -9.66 -12.40
CA SER A 225 -4.62 -11.09 -12.50
C SER A 225 -3.61 -11.49 -13.58
N GLU A 226 -3.32 -10.58 -14.53
CA GLU A 226 -2.31 -10.82 -15.56
C GLU A 226 -0.85 -10.70 -15.04
N VAL A 227 -0.65 -10.18 -13.83
CA VAL A 227 0.65 -10.17 -13.16
C VAL A 227 0.72 -11.35 -12.20
N GLU A 228 1.72 -12.20 -12.36
CA GLU A 228 1.97 -13.35 -11.49
C GLU A 228 2.64 -12.89 -10.18
N TRP A 229 1.82 -12.30 -9.28
CA TRP A 229 2.29 -11.86 -7.97
C TRP A 229 2.73 -13.02 -7.09
N ASP A 230 3.71 -12.77 -6.22
CA ASP A 230 4.06 -13.75 -5.22
C ASP A 230 2.90 -13.90 -4.22
N GLU A 231 2.68 -15.13 -3.78
CA GLU A 231 1.79 -15.39 -2.64
C GLU A 231 2.46 -14.90 -1.36
N THR A 232 1.78 -14.08 -0.59
CA THR A 232 2.32 -13.51 0.65
C THR A 232 1.87 -14.34 1.85
N ASP A 233 2.82 -14.97 2.53
CA ASP A 233 2.58 -15.62 3.82
C ASP A 233 2.60 -14.56 4.94
N PHE A 234 1.43 -13.97 5.21
CA PHE A 234 1.27 -12.96 6.23
C PHE A 234 1.55 -13.47 7.64
N GLU A 235 1.25 -14.75 7.92
CA GLU A 235 1.49 -15.33 9.25
C GLU A 235 2.99 -15.50 9.51
N ALA A 236 3.74 -15.94 8.51
CA ALA A 236 5.20 -16.00 8.60
C ALA A 236 5.81 -14.61 8.79
N LEU A 237 5.33 -13.59 8.06
CA LEU A 237 5.79 -12.21 8.21
C LEU A 237 5.52 -11.67 9.62
N ILE A 238 4.31 -11.88 10.15
CA ILE A 238 3.94 -11.42 11.48
C ILE A 238 4.74 -12.12 12.57
N SER A 239 4.93 -13.45 12.46
CA SER A 239 5.67 -14.22 13.44
C SER A 239 7.18 -13.97 13.39
N GLY A 240 7.72 -13.62 12.23
CA GLY A 240 9.12 -13.25 12.03
C GLY A 240 9.46 -11.80 12.39
N ALA A 241 8.47 -10.99 12.77
CA ALA A 241 8.67 -9.58 13.11
C ALA A 241 9.64 -9.43 14.28
N VAL A 242 10.79 -8.82 14.02
CA VAL A 242 11.79 -8.54 15.05
C VAL A 242 11.31 -7.34 15.89
N PRO A 243 11.23 -7.45 17.22
CA PRO A 243 10.91 -6.32 18.07
C PRO A 243 11.87 -5.14 17.82
N LEU A 244 11.32 -3.93 17.67
CA LEU A 244 12.13 -2.73 17.68
C LEU A 244 13.00 -2.73 18.94
N ARG A 245 14.31 -2.70 18.79
CA ARG A 245 15.18 -2.37 19.93
C ARG A 245 14.80 -0.95 20.34
N GLU A 246 14.30 -0.79 21.56
CA GLU A 246 14.17 0.52 22.16
C GLU A 246 15.57 1.15 22.11
N THR A 247 15.73 2.19 21.30
CA THR A 247 16.91 3.05 21.39
C THR A 247 16.78 3.75 22.73
N ASP A 248 17.56 3.31 23.70
CA ASP A 248 17.67 3.91 25.02
C ASP A 248 18.02 5.40 24.83
N PRO A 249 17.20 6.35 25.30
CA PRO A 249 17.49 7.78 25.16
C PRO A 249 18.49 8.23 26.24
N LYS A 250 19.48 7.42 26.55
CA LYS A 250 20.51 7.74 27.52
C LYS A 250 21.87 7.49 26.91
N THR A 251 22.43 8.52 26.30
CA THR A 251 23.86 8.92 26.43
C THR A 251 24.12 10.11 25.52
N ASP A 252 23.59 11.26 25.89
CA ASP A 252 24.22 12.50 25.50
C ASP A 252 24.33 13.40 26.75
N LYS A 253 25.13 12.93 27.69
CA LYS A 253 25.72 13.79 28.70
C LYS A 253 27.13 14.12 28.24
N THR A 254 27.20 15.13 27.40
CA THR A 254 28.33 16.03 27.19
C THR A 254 29.21 16.14 28.40
N ASN A 255 30.45 15.71 28.25
CA ASN A 255 31.57 16.29 28.95
C ASN A 255 31.87 17.65 28.34
N ASN A 256 31.46 18.69 29.05
CA ASN A 256 32.06 20.02 29.01
C ASN A 256 32.87 20.15 30.29
N GLU A 257 34.14 20.02 30.20
CA GLU A 257 35.14 20.71 31.00
C GLU A 257 36.18 21.34 30.05
#